data_42238651562f71e180f84c33301e186b
#
_entry.id   42238651562f71e180f84c33301e186b
#
_cell.length_a   1.000
_cell.length_b   1.000
_cell.length_c   1.000
_cell.angle_alpha   90.00
_cell.angle_beta   90.00
_cell.angle_gamma   90.00
#
_symmetry.space_group_name_H-M   'P 1'
#
loop_
_entity.id
_entity.type
_entity.pdbx_description
1 polymer ?
#
loop_
_entity_poly.entity_id
_entity_poly.type
_entity_poly.pdbx_seq_one_letter_code
_entity_poly.pdbx_strand_id
1 'polypeptide(L)'
;MDLGTYSIDGQPRPVTPVELQTVIRAERRDESFLVYRDGEGRLQTAALSGVSTVGRNAEAALCIHWDDQVSGLHAELKQLGGELTLVDDGLSRNGSYVNGERVHGRRRLRDGDRLQFGRTVVLVRRPTDGEHRATAVAIHAVSAPTDLSVRQREVLTALCRPLMGSNPFAAPASNRQIAEELFLSVPAVKLHLRALFDKFGVEELPQNEKRLALVGRARAGGVIPGHGPAA
;
A
#
# COMPACT_ATOMS: atom_id res chain seq x y z
N MET A 1 7.80 3.72 1.72
CA MET A 1 7.12 2.53 2.32
C MET A 1 5.74 2.99 2.73
N ASP A 2 4.76 2.71 1.90
CA ASP A 2 3.37 2.91 2.31
C ASP A 2 3.03 1.76 3.26
N LEU A 3 3.10 2.00 4.57
CA LEU A 3 2.71 1.03 5.58
C LEU A 3 1.20 0.81 5.59
N GLY A 4 0.48 1.39 4.62
CA GLY A 4 -0.95 1.13 4.36
C GLY A 4 -1.84 1.24 5.58
N THR A 5 -1.41 2.03 6.57
CA THR A 5 -2.09 2.12 7.85
C THR A 5 -3.27 3.04 7.73
N TYR A 6 -4.39 2.44 7.39
CA TYR A 6 -5.68 3.12 7.44
C TYR A 6 -6.24 3.05 8.86
N SER A 7 -6.83 4.15 9.30
CA SER A 7 -7.73 4.16 10.45
C SER A 7 -8.92 3.23 10.18
N ILE A 8 -9.62 2.81 11.22
CA ILE A 8 -10.89 2.06 11.15
C ILE A 8 -11.89 2.77 10.22
N ASP A 9 -11.77 4.09 10.06
CA ASP A 9 -12.58 4.94 9.17
C ASP A 9 -12.05 5.03 7.72
N GLY A 10 -11.05 4.21 7.34
CA GLY A 10 -10.47 4.21 5.99
C GLY A 10 -9.58 5.41 5.66
N GLN A 11 -9.29 6.30 6.62
CA GLN A 11 -8.42 7.47 6.44
C GLN A 11 -6.93 7.08 6.57
N PRO A 12 -6.06 7.52 5.66
CA PRO A 12 -4.62 7.31 5.80
C PRO A 12 -4.10 8.07 7.03
N ARG A 13 -3.49 7.36 7.97
CA ARG A 13 -2.91 7.95 9.17
C ARG A 13 -1.38 7.91 9.05
N PRO A 14 -0.68 9.03 9.26
CA PRO A 14 0.78 9.03 9.24
C PRO A 14 1.34 8.12 10.33
N VAL A 15 2.40 7.39 9.99
CA VAL A 15 3.14 6.53 10.93
C VAL A 15 4.05 7.41 11.77
N THR A 16 3.96 7.31 13.08
CA THR A 16 4.84 8.03 14.00
C THR A 16 6.24 7.38 14.06
N PRO A 17 7.28 8.11 14.49
CA PRO A 17 8.62 7.52 14.65
C PRO A 17 8.66 6.31 15.58
N VAL A 18 7.83 6.28 16.62
CA VAL A 18 7.73 5.16 17.57
C VAL A 18 7.09 3.94 16.89
N GLU A 19 6.03 4.14 16.13
CA GLU A 19 5.37 3.08 15.35
C GLU A 19 6.33 2.50 14.29
N LEU A 20 7.11 3.35 13.63
CA LEU A 20 8.13 2.91 12.66
C LEU A 20 9.19 2.01 13.33
N GLN A 21 9.64 2.35 14.52
CA GLN A 21 10.59 1.51 15.28
C GLN A 21 10.01 0.13 15.60
N THR A 22 8.69 0.03 15.84
CA THR A 22 8.01 -1.25 16.09
C THR A 22 8.09 -2.14 14.85
N VAL A 23 7.83 -1.60 13.68
CA VAL A 23 7.94 -2.34 12.39
C VAL A 23 9.38 -2.75 12.12
N ILE A 24 10.35 -1.84 12.27
CA ILE A 24 11.78 -2.14 12.07
C ILE A 24 12.25 -3.26 13.01
N ARG A 25 11.78 -3.26 14.25
CA ARG A 25 12.11 -4.33 15.21
C ARG A 25 11.52 -5.67 14.79
N ALA A 26 10.31 -5.69 14.23
CA ALA A 26 9.70 -6.90 13.69
C ALA A 26 10.44 -7.40 12.44
N GLU A 27 10.83 -6.52 11.53
CA GLU A 27 11.61 -6.86 10.33
C GLU A 27 12.96 -7.53 10.66
N ARG A 28 13.60 -7.13 11.76
CA ARG A 28 14.89 -7.71 12.19
C ARG A 28 14.80 -9.17 12.64
N ARG A 29 13.61 -9.70 12.89
CA ARG A 29 13.40 -11.09 13.33
C ARG A 29 13.42 -12.10 12.19
N ASP A 30 13.48 -11.62 10.95
CA ASP A 30 13.51 -12.45 9.75
C ASP A 30 12.32 -13.42 9.58
N GLU A 31 11.22 -13.13 10.27
CA GLU A 31 9.98 -13.90 10.22
C GLU A 31 8.90 -13.10 9.49
N SER A 32 7.97 -13.82 8.86
CA SER A 32 6.77 -13.16 8.30
C SER A 32 5.93 -12.59 9.44
N PHE A 33 5.40 -11.38 9.25
CA PHE A 33 4.56 -10.73 10.24
C PHE A 33 3.48 -9.89 9.59
N LEU A 34 2.49 -9.55 10.37
CA LEU A 34 1.39 -8.65 10.00
C LEU A 34 1.59 -7.28 10.64
N VAL A 35 1.19 -6.23 9.93
CA VAL A 35 1.12 -4.87 10.45
C VAL A 35 -0.33 -4.41 10.36
N TYR A 36 -0.89 -3.94 11.46
CA TYR A 36 -2.28 -3.50 11.53
C TYR A 36 -2.47 -2.41 12.57
N ARG A 37 -3.64 -1.77 12.57
CA ARG A 37 -4.05 -0.88 13.67
C ARG A 37 -5.10 -1.56 14.52
N ASP A 38 -4.91 -1.47 15.84
CA ASP A 38 -5.89 -1.96 16.82
C ASP A 38 -7.11 -1.03 16.92
N GLY A 39 -8.08 -1.38 17.78
CA GLY A 39 -9.31 -0.61 18.01
C GLY A 39 -9.09 0.80 18.52
N GLU A 40 -7.92 1.12 19.07
CA GLU A 40 -7.51 2.45 19.52
C GLU A 40 -6.68 3.20 18.45
N GLY A 41 -6.49 2.58 17.28
CA GLY A 41 -5.75 3.15 16.18
C GLY A 41 -4.22 3.09 16.34
N ARG A 42 -3.70 2.34 17.33
CA ARG A 42 -2.26 2.13 17.51
C ARG A 42 -1.75 1.09 16.54
N LEU A 43 -0.58 1.32 15.96
CA LEU A 43 0.06 0.37 15.07
C LEU A 43 0.62 -0.81 15.88
N GLN A 44 0.25 -2.00 15.45
CA GLN A 44 0.65 -3.27 16.05
C GLN A 44 1.32 -4.16 15.01
N THR A 45 2.12 -5.10 15.48
CA THR A 45 2.69 -6.17 14.66
C THR A 45 2.38 -7.52 15.28
N ALA A 46 2.03 -8.52 14.46
CA ALA A 46 1.84 -9.90 14.88
C ALA A 46 2.75 -10.81 14.05
N ALA A 47 3.63 -11.55 14.72
CA ALA A 47 4.48 -12.54 14.06
C ALA A 47 3.63 -13.71 13.56
N LEU A 48 4.02 -14.28 12.42
CA LEU A 48 3.36 -15.45 11.82
C LEU A 48 4.27 -16.67 11.95
N SER A 49 3.71 -17.77 12.43
CA SER A 49 4.41 -19.04 12.48
C SER A 49 3.43 -20.21 12.33
N GLY A 50 3.76 -21.17 11.48
CA GLY A 50 2.94 -22.36 11.29
C GLY A 50 1.51 -22.01 10.87
N VAL A 51 0.52 -22.29 11.72
CA VAL A 51 -0.89 -21.93 11.51
C VAL A 51 -1.27 -20.85 12.51
N SER A 52 -1.61 -19.69 12.01
CA SER A 52 -2.06 -18.54 12.80
C SER A 52 -3.54 -18.25 12.48
N THR A 53 -4.40 -18.27 13.49
CA THR A 53 -5.83 -17.96 13.33
C THR A 53 -6.08 -16.47 13.39
N VAL A 54 -7.06 -16.01 12.61
CA VAL A 54 -7.57 -14.63 12.59
C VAL A 54 -9.02 -14.66 13.01
N GLY A 55 -9.39 -13.82 13.95
CA GLY A 55 -10.78 -13.79 14.40
C GLY A 55 -11.03 -12.84 15.55
N ARG A 56 -12.30 -12.78 15.98
CA ARG A 56 -12.72 -11.97 17.11
C ARG A 56 -12.52 -12.65 18.46
N ASN A 57 -12.35 -13.98 18.47
CA ASN A 57 -12.09 -14.71 19.69
C ASN A 57 -10.73 -14.33 20.29
N ALA A 58 -10.67 -14.23 21.61
CA ALA A 58 -9.46 -13.86 22.32
C ALA A 58 -8.29 -14.87 22.13
N GLU A 59 -8.60 -16.10 21.76
CA GLU A 59 -7.62 -17.16 21.48
C GLU A 59 -7.04 -17.11 20.06
N ALA A 60 -7.57 -16.22 19.19
CA ALA A 60 -7.04 -16.04 17.85
C ALA A 60 -5.63 -15.42 17.92
N ALA A 61 -4.70 -15.94 17.11
CA ALA A 61 -3.34 -15.39 17.00
C ALA A 61 -3.36 -13.92 16.57
N LEU A 62 -4.28 -13.55 15.66
CA LEU A 62 -4.65 -12.17 15.39
C LEU A 62 -6.07 -11.92 15.90
N CYS A 63 -6.18 -11.43 17.14
CA CYS A 63 -7.46 -11.13 17.77
C CYS A 63 -7.94 -9.73 17.37
N ILE A 64 -9.05 -9.67 16.61
CA ILE A 64 -9.69 -8.44 16.12
C ILE A 64 -11.05 -8.27 16.84
N HIS A 65 -11.01 -8.15 18.16
CA HIS A 65 -12.23 -8.11 19.00
C HIS A 65 -13.03 -6.81 18.85
N TRP A 66 -12.40 -5.73 18.34
CA TRP A 66 -13.01 -4.40 18.17
C TRP A 66 -13.86 -4.29 16.88
N ASP A 67 -13.78 -5.25 15.97
CA ASP A 67 -14.50 -5.22 14.71
C ASP A 67 -15.63 -6.26 14.71
N ASP A 68 -16.86 -5.80 14.79
CA ASP A 68 -18.08 -6.64 14.83
C ASP A 68 -18.36 -7.38 13.51
N GLN A 69 -17.71 -6.97 12.41
CA GLN A 69 -17.80 -7.66 11.12
C GLN A 69 -16.85 -8.85 11.00
N VAL A 70 -15.95 -9.03 11.97
CA VAL A 70 -15.04 -10.17 12.04
C VAL A 70 -15.71 -11.32 12.79
N SER A 71 -15.72 -12.53 12.22
CA SER A 71 -16.25 -13.75 12.86
C SER A 71 -15.36 -14.18 14.02
N GLY A 72 -15.88 -14.98 14.95
CA GLY A 72 -15.11 -15.53 16.07
C GLY A 72 -13.84 -16.25 15.62
N LEU A 73 -13.96 -17.18 14.68
CA LEU A 73 -12.90 -17.67 13.79
C LEU A 73 -13.23 -17.16 12.38
N HIS A 74 -12.36 -16.33 11.81
CA HIS A 74 -12.64 -15.68 10.53
C HIS A 74 -11.82 -16.26 9.38
N ALA A 75 -10.54 -16.48 9.61
CA ALA A 75 -9.63 -17.05 8.63
C ALA A 75 -8.43 -17.71 9.30
N GLU A 76 -7.65 -18.45 8.52
CA GLU A 76 -6.37 -19.00 8.92
C GLU A 76 -5.26 -18.52 8.00
N LEU A 77 -4.12 -18.20 8.58
CA LEU A 77 -2.88 -17.91 7.87
C LEU A 77 -1.94 -19.11 8.07
N LYS A 78 -1.58 -19.78 6.99
CA LYS A 78 -0.73 -20.96 7.02
C LYS A 78 0.62 -20.65 6.41
N GLN A 79 1.67 -20.78 7.21
CA GLN A 79 3.05 -20.68 6.75
C GLN A 79 3.67 -22.07 6.68
N LEU A 80 3.96 -22.54 5.48
CA LEU A 80 4.52 -23.84 5.24
C LEU A 80 5.56 -23.77 4.11
N GLY A 81 6.78 -24.30 4.33
CA GLY A 81 7.81 -24.36 3.30
C GLY A 81 8.18 -23.03 2.66
N GLY A 82 8.15 -21.93 3.44
CA GLY A 82 8.40 -20.57 2.94
C GLY A 82 7.21 -19.94 2.20
N GLU A 83 6.10 -20.62 2.05
CA GLU A 83 4.86 -20.05 1.49
C GLU A 83 3.92 -19.60 2.60
N LEU A 84 3.30 -18.43 2.41
CA LEU A 84 2.23 -17.92 3.26
C LEU A 84 0.91 -17.94 2.49
N THR A 85 -0.10 -18.54 3.07
CA THR A 85 -1.42 -18.72 2.46
C THR A 85 -2.53 -18.28 3.42
N LEU A 86 -3.45 -17.46 2.92
CA LEU A 86 -4.72 -17.17 3.60
C LEU A 86 -5.74 -18.25 3.22
N VAL A 87 -6.44 -18.78 4.21
CA VAL A 87 -7.50 -19.78 4.04
C VAL A 87 -8.79 -19.24 4.66
N ASP A 88 -9.83 -19.13 3.83
CA ASP A 88 -11.19 -18.79 4.24
C ASP A 88 -12.18 -19.71 3.52
N ASP A 89 -12.25 -20.96 3.98
CA ASP A 89 -13.13 -22.01 3.45
C ASP A 89 -14.55 -21.90 4.07
N GLY A 90 -15.15 -20.71 4.04
CA GLY A 90 -16.46 -20.45 4.62
C GLY A 90 -16.44 -20.24 6.15
N LEU A 91 -15.29 -19.98 6.71
CA LEU A 91 -15.12 -19.66 8.14
C LEU A 91 -15.70 -18.28 8.48
N SER A 92 -15.58 -17.33 7.55
CA SER A 92 -16.06 -15.97 7.75
C SER A 92 -17.50 -15.78 7.26
N ARG A 93 -18.25 -14.93 7.97
CA ARG A 93 -19.60 -14.50 7.51
C ARG A 93 -19.51 -13.47 6.39
N ASN A 94 -18.60 -12.51 6.49
CA ASN A 94 -18.50 -11.38 5.58
C ASN A 94 -17.42 -11.57 4.50
N GLY A 95 -16.62 -12.61 4.58
CA GLY A 95 -15.53 -12.90 3.67
C GLY A 95 -14.22 -12.21 4.06
N SER A 96 -13.12 -12.82 3.63
CA SER A 96 -11.78 -12.25 3.67
C SER A 96 -11.41 -11.71 2.30
N TYR A 97 -10.63 -10.63 2.25
CA TYR A 97 -10.21 -10.01 0.99
C TYR A 97 -8.70 -9.85 0.95
N VAL A 98 -8.11 -10.00 -0.22
CA VAL A 98 -6.70 -9.73 -0.51
C VAL A 98 -6.64 -8.70 -1.64
N ASN A 99 -6.05 -7.54 -1.37
CA ASN A 99 -5.96 -6.42 -2.33
C ASN A 99 -7.32 -6.00 -2.92
N GLY A 100 -8.40 -6.12 -2.13
CA GLY A 100 -9.77 -5.82 -2.54
C GLY A 100 -10.50 -6.97 -3.25
N GLU A 101 -9.83 -8.08 -3.56
CA GLU A 101 -10.46 -9.28 -4.13
C GLU A 101 -10.90 -10.24 -3.02
N ARG A 102 -12.15 -10.71 -3.09
CA ARG A 102 -12.66 -11.70 -2.13
C ARG A 102 -11.95 -13.04 -2.29
N VAL A 103 -11.54 -13.62 -1.17
CA VAL A 103 -10.93 -14.95 -1.14
C VAL A 103 -12.03 -16.01 -1.08
N HIS A 104 -11.92 -17.00 -1.97
CA HIS A 104 -12.72 -18.22 -1.97
C HIS A 104 -11.78 -19.40 -1.76
N GLY A 105 -11.80 -19.98 -0.57
CA GLY A 105 -10.91 -21.08 -0.22
C GLY A 105 -9.51 -20.61 0.16
N ARG A 106 -8.54 -20.73 -0.72
CA ARG A 106 -7.12 -20.48 -0.43
C ARG A 106 -6.52 -19.44 -1.34
N ARG A 107 -5.73 -18.52 -0.77
CA ARG A 107 -5.00 -17.50 -1.53
C ARG A 107 -3.56 -17.41 -1.03
N ARG A 108 -2.59 -17.60 -1.92
CA ARG A 108 -1.17 -17.37 -1.62
C ARG A 108 -0.93 -15.88 -1.43
N LEU A 109 -0.17 -15.54 -0.39
CA LEU A 109 0.16 -14.18 -0.01
C LEU A 109 1.61 -13.83 -0.35
N ARG A 110 1.82 -12.57 -0.72
CA ARG A 110 3.13 -11.97 -1.02
C ARG A 110 3.44 -10.85 -0.04
N ASP A 111 4.70 -10.43 0.00
CA ASP A 111 5.07 -9.22 0.73
C ASP A 111 4.30 -8.02 0.17
N GLY A 112 3.78 -7.19 1.07
CA GLY A 112 2.98 -6.02 0.72
C GLY A 112 1.51 -6.28 0.44
N ASP A 113 1.02 -7.53 0.45
CA ASP A 113 -0.40 -7.81 0.28
C ASP A 113 -1.22 -7.21 1.42
N ARG A 114 -2.37 -6.66 1.06
CA ARG A 114 -3.33 -6.05 1.99
C ARG A 114 -4.48 -7.00 2.21
N LEU A 115 -4.58 -7.49 3.43
CA LEU A 115 -5.71 -8.31 3.86
C LEU A 115 -6.79 -7.42 4.47
N GLN A 116 -8.04 -7.75 4.22
CA GLN A 116 -9.16 -7.08 4.88
C GLN A 116 -10.07 -8.13 5.51
N PHE A 117 -10.32 -7.95 6.80
CA PHE A 117 -11.23 -8.73 7.62
C PHE A 117 -12.25 -7.77 8.23
N GLY A 118 -13.50 -7.85 7.78
CA GLY A 118 -14.50 -6.84 8.12
C GLY A 118 -14.06 -5.44 7.67
N ARG A 119 -13.91 -4.50 8.63
CA ARG A 119 -13.38 -3.15 8.41
C ARG A 119 -11.88 -3.04 8.65
N THR A 120 -11.29 -4.05 9.27
CA THR A 120 -9.88 -4.04 9.66
C THR A 120 -8.99 -4.41 8.49
N VAL A 121 -8.02 -3.53 8.19
CA VAL A 121 -7.00 -3.74 7.16
C VAL A 121 -5.68 -4.14 7.80
N VAL A 122 -5.06 -5.18 7.25
CA VAL A 122 -3.82 -5.78 7.73
C VAL A 122 -2.83 -5.89 6.58
N LEU A 123 -1.62 -5.42 6.76
CA LEU A 123 -0.54 -5.53 5.77
C LEU A 123 0.33 -6.74 6.07
N VAL A 124 0.60 -7.55 5.06
CA VAL A 124 1.52 -8.68 5.12
C VAL A 124 2.94 -8.19 4.92
N ARG A 125 3.85 -8.59 5.82
CA ARG A 125 5.29 -8.38 5.67
C ARG A 125 6.01 -9.72 5.67
N ARG A 126 6.77 -9.95 4.62
CA ARG A 126 7.57 -11.16 4.45
C ARG A 126 9.00 -10.75 4.14
N PRO A 127 9.90 -10.74 5.14
CA PRO A 127 11.31 -10.54 4.88
C PRO A 127 11.77 -11.62 3.89
N THR A 128 12.28 -11.21 2.75
CA THR A 128 12.81 -12.16 1.76
C THR A 128 14.18 -12.64 2.19
N ASP A 129 14.44 -13.94 2.05
CA ASP A 129 15.71 -14.55 2.38
C ASP A 129 16.91 -13.83 1.73
N GLY A 130 17.77 -13.32 2.56
CA GLY A 130 19.22 -13.20 2.31
C GLY A 130 19.75 -12.05 1.48
N GLU A 131 19.11 -11.48 0.49
CA GLU A 131 19.83 -10.67 -0.48
C GLU A 131 19.68 -9.13 -0.45
N HIS A 132 18.84 -8.53 0.39
CA HIS A 132 18.62 -7.07 0.33
C HIS A 132 18.44 -6.37 1.69
N ARG A 133 19.16 -6.77 2.71
CA ARG A 133 18.75 -6.42 4.06
C ARG A 133 19.38 -5.24 4.73
N ALA A 134 20.37 -4.62 4.16
CA ALA A 134 20.98 -3.43 4.74
C ALA A 134 20.36 -2.12 4.23
N THR A 135 19.48 -2.15 3.24
CA THR A 135 19.01 -0.93 2.55
C THR A 135 17.49 -0.74 2.58
N ALA A 136 16.73 -1.67 3.13
CA ALA A 136 15.25 -1.61 3.08
C ALA A 136 14.62 -0.76 4.19
N VAL A 137 15.42 -0.21 5.10
CA VAL A 137 14.99 0.85 6.02
C VAL A 137 15.34 2.24 5.48
N ALA A 138 16.18 2.30 4.44
CA ALA A 138 16.08 3.45 3.58
C ALA A 138 14.67 3.40 3.02
N ILE A 139 13.76 4.30 3.59
CA ILE A 139 12.81 4.93 2.74
C ILE A 139 12.98 4.35 1.33
N HIS A 140 11.98 3.59 0.81
CA HIS A 140 11.70 3.82 -0.59
C HIS A 140 11.13 5.26 -0.66
N ALA A 141 11.98 6.22 -0.40
CA ALA A 141 12.23 7.19 -1.40
C ALA A 141 12.43 6.33 -2.66
N VAL A 142 11.37 6.14 -3.40
CA VAL A 142 11.47 5.95 -4.84
C VAL A 142 12.40 7.10 -5.16
N SER A 143 13.69 6.78 -5.34
CA SER A 143 14.61 7.75 -5.90
C SER A 143 13.91 8.11 -7.17
N ALA A 144 13.32 9.29 -7.19
CA ALA A 144 12.67 9.79 -8.36
C ALA A 144 13.69 9.56 -9.45
N PRO A 145 13.32 8.92 -10.57
CA PRO A 145 14.30 8.63 -11.59
C PRO A 145 15.05 9.91 -11.85
N THR A 146 16.34 9.92 -11.50
CA THR A 146 17.20 11.12 -11.53
C THR A 146 17.35 11.63 -12.97
N ASP A 147 16.90 10.83 -13.94
CA ASP A 147 17.05 11.06 -15.39
C ASP A 147 15.73 11.38 -16.11
N LEU A 148 14.81 12.05 -15.47
CA LEU A 148 13.63 12.55 -16.17
C LEU A 148 14.04 13.61 -17.19
N SER A 149 13.66 13.43 -18.48
CA SER A 149 13.81 14.48 -19.45
C SER A 149 12.98 15.71 -19.07
N VAL A 150 13.37 16.89 -19.58
CA VAL A 150 12.63 18.13 -19.33
C VAL A 150 11.14 17.96 -19.66
N ARG A 151 10.82 17.34 -20.80
CA ARG A 151 9.43 17.07 -21.21
C ARG A 151 8.68 16.09 -20.31
N GLN A 152 9.36 15.06 -19.81
CA GLN A 152 8.75 14.14 -18.84
C GLN A 152 8.43 14.82 -17.53
N ARG A 153 9.29 15.73 -17.08
CA ARG A 153 9.06 16.51 -15.85
C ARG A 153 7.89 17.48 -16.01
N GLU A 154 7.78 18.16 -17.17
CA GLU A 154 6.65 19.03 -17.49
C GLU A 154 5.32 18.27 -17.50
N VAL A 155 5.27 17.11 -18.18
CA VAL A 155 4.08 16.26 -18.23
C VAL A 155 3.69 15.74 -16.84
N LEU A 156 4.67 15.38 -16.02
CA LEU A 156 4.44 14.94 -14.64
C LEU A 156 3.89 16.08 -13.76
N THR A 157 4.45 17.27 -13.89
CA THR A 157 3.98 18.47 -13.18
C THR A 157 2.55 18.83 -13.58
N ALA A 158 2.25 18.84 -14.87
CA ALA A 158 0.91 19.12 -15.38
C ALA A 158 -0.11 18.08 -14.91
N LEU A 159 0.27 16.79 -14.87
CA LEU A 159 -0.56 15.70 -14.32
C LEU A 159 -0.95 15.96 -12.86
N CYS A 160 -0.02 16.47 -12.06
CA CYS A 160 -0.21 16.67 -10.61
C CYS A 160 -0.86 18.01 -10.25
N ARG A 161 -0.89 18.97 -11.16
CA ARG A 161 -1.35 20.34 -10.90
C ARG A 161 -2.74 20.44 -10.26
N PRO A 162 -3.79 19.71 -10.71
CA PRO A 162 -5.10 19.76 -10.06
C PRO A 162 -5.06 19.33 -8.59
N LEU A 163 -4.11 18.46 -8.24
CA LEU A 163 -3.95 17.90 -6.90
C LEU A 163 -3.11 18.78 -5.97
N MET A 164 -2.58 19.91 -6.48
CA MET A 164 -1.84 20.91 -5.69
C MET A 164 -2.76 21.98 -5.09
N GLY A 165 -4.03 22.04 -5.52
CA GLY A 165 -5.04 22.92 -4.97
C GLY A 165 -5.71 22.36 -3.72
N SER A 166 -6.49 23.21 -3.03
CA SER A 166 -7.22 22.87 -1.79
C SER A 166 -8.48 22.03 -2.01
N ASN A 167 -8.70 21.48 -3.22
CA ASN A 167 -9.87 20.66 -3.51
C ASN A 167 -9.61 19.20 -3.12
N PRO A 168 -10.29 18.65 -2.08
CA PRO A 168 -10.10 17.26 -1.62
C PRO A 168 -10.60 16.21 -2.62
N PHE A 169 -11.39 16.61 -3.61
CA PHE A 169 -11.93 15.72 -4.66
C PHE A 169 -11.18 15.87 -5.99
N ALA A 170 -10.01 16.50 -6.00
CA ALA A 170 -9.25 16.69 -7.22
C ALA A 170 -8.72 15.34 -7.74
N ALA A 171 -8.89 15.11 -9.04
CA ALA A 171 -8.29 13.99 -9.75
C ALA A 171 -7.06 14.46 -10.56
N PRO A 172 -6.10 13.56 -10.88
CA PRO A 172 -5.00 13.89 -11.78
C PRO A 172 -5.50 14.40 -13.13
N ALA A 173 -4.78 15.38 -13.73
CA ALA A 173 -5.17 15.97 -15.00
C ALA A 173 -5.34 14.90 -16.10
N SER A 174 -6.35 15.08 -16.95
CA SER A 174 -6.60 14.23 -18.11
C SER A 174 -5.53 14.44 -19.20
N ASN A 175 -5.39 13.48 -20.14
CA ASN A 175 -4.45 13.64 -21.27
C ASN A 175 -4.74 14.89 -22.10
N ARG A 176 -6.01 15.26 -22.23
CA ARG A 176 -6.44 16.45 -22.97
C ARG A 176 -6.03 17.73 -22.26
N GLN A 177 -6.25 17.82 -20.96
CA GLN A 177 -5.81 18.97 -20.14
C GLN A 177 -4.29 19.14 -20.18
N ILE A 178 -3.52 18.06 -20.06
CA ILE A 178 -2.05 18.09 -20.17
C ILE A 178 -1.62 18.53 -21.58
N ALA A 179 -2.30 18.04 -22.62
CA ALA A 179 -2.01 18.39 -24.02
C ALA A 179 -2.26 19.88 -24.28
N GLU A 180 -3.38 20.40 -23.80
CA GLU A 180 -3.75 21.84 -23.93
C GLU A 180 -2.75 22.72 -23.16
N GLU A 181 -2.39 22.34 -21.92
CA GLU A 181 -1.48 23.14 -21.09
C GLU A 181 -0.04 23.17 -21.63
N LEU A 182 0.45 22.09 -22.18
CA LEU A 182 1.84 21.98 -22.65
C LEU A 182 2.01 22.16 -24.16
N PHE A 183 0.91 22.50 -24.86
CA PHE A 183 0.88 22.64 -26.33
C PHE A 183 1.40 21.38 -27.03
N LEU A 184 0.98 20.19 -26.54
CA LEU A 184 1.33 18.88 -27.07
C LEU A 184 0.12 18.22 -27.72
N SER A 185 0.39 17.24 -28.60
CA SER A 185 -0.67 16.34 -29.06
C SER A 185 -1.00 15.29 -27.98
N VAL A 186 -2.27 14.86 -27.91
CA VAL A 186 -2.69 13.79 -26.99
C VAL A 186 -1.85 12.49 -27.15
N PRO A 187 -1.48 12.05 -28.38
CA PRO A 187 -0.57 10.93 -28.55
C PRO A 187 0.81 11.15 -27.90
N ALA A 188 1.37 12.38 -28.03
CA ALA A 188 2.66 12.70 -27.40
C ALA A 188 2.58 12.64 -25.87
N VAL A 189 1.50 13.16 -25.27
CA VAL A 189 1.25 13.04 -23.82
C VAL A 189 1.18 11.57 -23.40
N LYS A 190 0.46 10.71 -24.16
CA LYS A 190 0.38 9.28 -23.88
C LYS A 190 1.76 8.60 -23.92
N LEU A 191 2.62 8.98 -24.87
CA LEU A 191 3.98 8.47 -24.97
C LEU A 191 4.83 8.84 -23.74
N HIS A 192 4.78 10.10 -23.32
CA HIS A 192 5.50 10.55 -22.12
C HIS A 192 4.97 9.91 -20.84
N LEU A 193 3.65 9.76 -20.69
CA LEU A 193 3.05 9.07 -19.54
C LEU A 193 3.42 7.60 -19.49
N ARG A 194 3.50 6.90 -20.65
CA ARG A 194 3.95 5.52 -20.70
C ARG A 194 5.39 5.37 -20.19
N ALA A 195 6.29 6.23 -20.66
CA ALA A 195 7.67 6.26 -20.19
C ALA A 195 7.78 6.62 -18.69
N LEU A 196 6.88 7.47 -18.17
CA LEU A 196 6.81 7.77 -16.74
C LEU A 196 6.27 6.59 -15.94
N PHE A 197 5.26 5.87 -16.44
CA PHE A 197 4.76 4.66 -15.78
C PHE A 197 5.84 3.58 -15.64
N ASP A 198 6.64 3.37 -16.70
CA ASP A 198 7.79 2.48 -16.70
C ASP A 198 8.85 2.94 -15.70
N LYS A 199 9.33 4.18 -15.80
CA LYS A 199 10.35 4.75 -14.91
C LYS A 199 9.96 4.75 -13.44
N PHE A 200 8.69 4.95 -13.13
CA PHE A 200 8.17 4.91 -11.76
C PHE A 200 7.65 3.52 -11.36
N GLY A 201 7.78 2.51 -12.21
CA GLY A 201 7.40 1.12 -11.93
C GLY A 201 5.90 0.92 -11.65
N VAL A 202 5.03 1.71 -12.29
CA VAL A 202 3.57 1.62 -12.13
C VAL A 202 2.86 1.02 -13.34
N GLU A 203 3.60 0.49 -14.31
CA GLU A 203 3.04 0.01 -15.58
C GLU A 203 2.15 -1.24 -15.45
N GLU A 204 2.39 -2.07 -14.43
CA GLU A 204 1.60 -3.28 -14.18
C GLU A 204 0.28 -3.03 -13.44
N LEU A 205 0.07 -1.81 -12.94
CA LEU A 205 -1.17 -1.45 -12.24
C LEU A 205 -2.37 -1.35 -13.20
N PRO A 206 -3.61 -1.51 -12.70
CA PRO A 206 -4.81 -1.23 -13.47
C PRO A 206 -4.83 0.20 -14.01
N GLN A 207 -5.42 0.40 -15.19
CA GLN A 207 -5.39 1.68 -15.91
C GLN A 207 -5.92 2.88 -15.09
N ASN A 208 -6.91 2.64 -14.24
CA ASN A 208 -7.51 3.64 -13.35
C ASN A 208 -6.60 4.02 -12.16
N GLU A 209 -5.65 3.16 -11.79
CA GLU A 209 -4.76 3.35 -10.64
C GLU A 209 -3.40 3.94 -11.00
N LYS A 210 -2.91 3.68 -12.23
CA LYS A 210 -1.58 4.11 -12.70
C LYS A 210 -1.29 5.59 -12.45
N ARG A 211 -2.26 6.46 -12.69
CA ARG A 211 -2.06 7.91 -12.55
C ARG A 211 -1.94 8.35 -11.11
N LEU A 212 -2.80 7.82 -10.23
CA LEU A 212 -2.73 8.11 -8.80
C LEU A 212 -1.45 7.56 -8.18
N ALA A 213 -1.06 6.34 -8.56
CA ALA A 213 0.18 5.72 -8.11
C ALA A 213 1.42 6.51 -8.61
N LEU A 214 1.42 6.97 -9.86
CA LEU A 214 2.48 7.82 -10.39
C LEU A 214 2.62 9.13 -9.60
N VAL A 215 1.50 9.80 -9.31
CA VAL A 215 1.48 11.02 -8.50
C VAL A 215 2.01 10.76 -7.09
N GLY A 216 1.57 9.67 -6.46
CA GLY A 216 2.04 9.27 -5.13
C GLY A 216 3.55 9.05 -5.10
N ARG A 217 4.08 8.30 -6.07
CA ARG A 217 5.53 8.03 -6.17
C ARG A 217 6.35 9.28 -6.52
N ALA A 218 5.83 10.15 -7.38
CA ALA A 218 6.50 11.39 -7.72
C ALA A 218 6.59 12.38 -6.53
N ARG A 219 5.57 12.41 -5.68
CA ARG A 219 5.58 13.20 -4.42
C ARG A 219 6.55 12.60 -3.41
N ALA A 220 6.47 11.30 -3.19
CA ALA A 220 7.36 10.59 -2.26
C ALA A 220 8.84 10.73 -2.65
N GLY A 221 9.13 10.77 -3.95
CA GLY A 221 10.47 10.97 -4.49
C GLY A 221 10.93 12.43 -4.60
N GLY A 222 10.13 13.41 -4.13
CA GLY A 222 10.52 14.83 -4.15
C GLY A 222 10.63 15.46 -5.53
N VAL A 223 10.10 14.80 -6.58
CA VAL A 223 10.09 15.34 -7.97
C VAL A 223 9.11 16.48 -8.11
N ILE A 224 8.09 16.48 -7.28
CA ILE A 224 7.03 17.49 -7.25
C ILE A 224 6.93 18.02 -5.82
N PRO A 225 6.82 19.35 -5.62
CA PRO A 225 6.69 19.92 -4.28
C PRO A 225 5.47 19.34 -3.57
N GLY A 226 5.70 18.77 -2.40
CA GLY A 226 4.64 18.41 -1.48
C GLY A 226 3.97 19.68 -0.96
N HIS A 227 2.66 19.62 -0.68
CA HIS A 227 2.00 20.70 0.05
C HIS A 227 2.63 20.77 1.45
N GLY A 228 3.50 21.73 1.69
CA GLY A 228 3.85 22.13 3.03
C GLY A 228 2.62 22.81 3.65
N PRO A 229 2.40 22.71 4.98
CA PRO A 229 1.35 23.49 5.63
C PRO A 229 1.63 24.97 5.36
N ALA A 230 0.60 25.66 4.85
CA ALA A 230 0.63 27.11 4.78
C ALA A 230 0.83 27.65 6.20
N ALA A 231 1.84 28.50 6.36
CA ALA A 231 2.11 29.25 7.58
C ALA A 231 0.96 30.19 7.93
#